data_ebf7a5d024e4dfe573905d6e3aff364b
#
_entry.id   ebf7a5d024e4dfe573905d6e3aff364b
#
_cell.length_a   1.000
_cell.length_b   1.000
_cell.length_c   1.000
_cell.angle_alpha   90.00
_cell.angle_beta   90.00
_cell.angle_gamma   90.00
#
_symmetry.space_group_name_H-M   'P 1'
#
loop_
_entity.id
_entity.type
_entity.pdbx_description
1 polymer ?
#
loop_
_entity_poly.entity_id
_entity_poly.type
_entity_poly.pdbx_seq_one_letter_code
_entity_poly.pdbx_strand_id
1 'polypeptide(L)'
;MIKIVLIIKEDCPACSIVKRVIIEAINKIDCNITLRVLSNKGFRADSYNVKVYPTTIFYKAKSAKGTIFEGNFEEIARLEGSFPIDYLNKVIDKLKLEQ
;
A
#
# COMPACT_ATOMS: atom_id res chain seq x y z
N MET A 1 -7.17 -10.70 -2.99
CA MET A 1 -6.33 -9.68 -3.65
C MET A 1 -6.03 -8.53 -2.68
N ILE A 2 -4.79 -8.15 -2.64
CA ILE A 2 -4.33 -7.04 -1.81
C ILE A 2 -3.91 -5.90 -2.72
N LYS A 3 -4.30 -4.68 -2.38
CA LYS A 3 -3.91 -3.48 -3.10
C LYS A 3 -3.12 -2.59 -2.15
N ILE A 4 -1.95 -2.17 -2.59
CA ILE A 4 -1.12 -1.25 -1.81
C ILE A 4 -1.06 0.09 -2.54
N VAL A 5 -1.38 1.17 -1.83
CA VAL A 5 -1.27 2.52 -2.34
C VAL A 5 -0.17 3.23 -1.56
N LEU A 6 0.88 3.64 -2.26
CA LEU A 6 1.98 4.38 -1.67
C LEU A 6 1.87 5.83 -2.13
N ILE A 7 1.78 6.75 -1.19
CA ILE A 7 1.68 8.17 -1.47
C ILE A 7 3.00 8.86 -1.08
N ILE A 8 3.60 9.51 -2.06
CA ILE A 8 4.93 10.10 -1.93
C ILE A 8 4.90 11.59 -2.27
N LYS A 9 5.99 12.27 -1.98
CA LYS A 9 6.20 13.65 -2.41
C LYS A 9 7.57 13.80 -3.04
N GLU A 10 7.82 14.94 -3.67
CA GLU A 10 9.11 15.25 -4.25
C GLU A 10 10.16 15.46 -3.16
N ASP A 11 11.41 15.21 -3.51
CA ASP A 11 12.56 15.42 -2.63
C ASP A 11 12.39 14.74 -1.28
N CYS A 12 11.96 13.48 -1.32
CA CYS A 12 11.70 12.71 -0.13
C CYS A 12 12.54 11.43 -0.14
N PRO A 13 13.72 11.42 0.50
CA PRO A 13 14.55 10.22 0.56
C PRO A 13 13.83 9.02 1.18
N ALA A 14 13.06 9.27 2.24
CA ALA A 14 12.30 8.21 2.88
C ALA A 14 11.28 7.57 1.93
N CYS A 15 10.69 8.37 1.03
CA CYS A 15 9.74 7.86 0.05
C CYS A 15 10.41 6.87 -0.91
N SER A 16 11.62 7.18 -1.36
CA SER A 16 12.37 6.30 -2.26
C SER A 16 12.73 4.99 -1.57
N ILE A 17 13.11 5.06 -0.31
CA ILE A 17 13.48 3.88 0.47
C ILE A 17 12.25 2.97 0.65
N VAL A 18 11.12 3.54 1.05
CA VAL A 18 9.90 2.77 1.26
C VAL A 18 9.41 2.13 -0.04
N LYS A 19 9.48 2.86 -1.15
CA LYS A 19 9.09 2.32 -2.45
C LYS A 19 9.92 1.09 -2.78
N ARG A 20 11.23 1.16 -2.57
CA ARG A 20 12.12 0.02 -2.83
C ARG A 20 11.79 -1.17 -1.95
N VAL A 21 11.56 -0.92 -0.66
CA VAL A 21 11.21 -1.97 0.29
C VAL A 21 9.92 -2.68 -0.12
N ILE A 22 8.91 -1.92 -0.53
CA ILE A 22 7.63 -2.50 -0.96
C ILE A 22 7.81 -3.34 -2.22
N ILE A 23 8.54 -2.84 -3.21
CA ILE A 23 8.77 -3.58 -4.45
C ILE A 23 9.51 -4.89 -4.19
N GLU A 24 10.53 -4.86 -3.34
CA GLU A 24 11.26 -6.07 -2.97
C GLU A 24 10.36 -7.09 -2.28
N ALA A 25 9.52 -6.63 -1.36
CA ALA A 25 8.61 -7.51 -0.64
C ALA A 25 7.59 -8.14 -1.59
N ILE A 26 7.02 -7.37 -2.50
CA ILE A 26 6.04 -7.88 -3.47
C ILE A 26 6.65 -8.95 -4.36
N ASN A 27 7.89 -8.74 -4.80
CA ASN A 27 8.57 -9.67 -5.70
C ASN A 27 8.86 -11.02 -5.05
N LYS A 28 8.91 -11.06 -3.72
CA LYS A 28 9.20 -12.30 -2.98
C LYS A 28 7.97 -13.03 -2.50
N ILE A 29 6.81 -12.42 -2.62
CA ILE A 29 5.58 -12.98 -2.08
C ILE A 29 4.76 -13.62 -3.19
N ASP A 30 4.33 -14.85 -2.95
CA ASP A 30 3.46 -15.57 -3.87
C ASP A 30 2.01 -15.27 -3.52
N CYS A 31 1.60 -14.04 -3.84
CA CYS A 31 0.28 -13.54 -3.52
C CYS A 31 -0.11 -12.48 -4.56
N ASN A 32 -1.40 -12.35 -4.79
CA ASN A 32 -1.90 -11.38 -5.76
C ASN A 32 -1.94 -9.98 -5.15
N ILE A 33 -0.88 -9.21 -5.38
CA ILE A 33 -0.73 -7.86 -4.83
C ILE A 33 -0.53 -6.88 -5.97
N THR A 34 -1.27 -5.77 -5.92
CA THR A 34 -1.05 -4.65 -6.84
C THR A 34 -0.51 -3.46 -6.06
N LEU A 35 0.43 -2.75 -6.67
CA LEU A 35 1.01 -1.54 -6.10
C LEU A 35 0.68 -0.35 -6.97
N ARG A 36 0.19 0.71 -6.34
CA ARG A 36 -0.05 1.98 -7.00
C ARG A 36 0.70 3.07 -6.26
N VAL A 37 1.50 3.85 -6.99
CA VAL A 37 2.27 4.95 -6.41
C VAL A 37 1.64 6.27 -6.85
N LEU A 38 1.27 7.11 -5.89
CA LEU A 38 0.65 8.41 -6.15
C LEU A 38 1.51 9.53 -5.60
N SER A 39 1.58 10.63 -6.34
CA SER A 39 2.29 11.83 -5.90
C SER A 39 1.35 12.77 -5.13
N ASN A 40 1.91 13.48 -4.16
CA ASN A 40 1.15 14.47 -3.41
C ASN A 40 0.62 15.61 -4.29
N LYS A 41 1.18 15.76 -5.48
CA LYS A 41 0.71 16.76 -6.44
C LYS A 41 -0.50 16.31 -7.23
N GLY A 42 -0.82 15.01 -7.17
CA GLY A 42 -2.02 14.50 -7.80
C GLY A 42 -3.23 14.81 -6.95
N PHE A 43 -4.32 15.22 -7.59
CA PHE A 43 -5.54 15.56 -6.86
C PHE A 43 -6.08 14.40 -6.02
N ARG A 44 -5.75 13.18 -6.39
CA ARG A 44 -6.23 12.00 -5.67
C ARG A 44 -5.57 11.79 -4.31
N ALA A 45 -4.39 12.38 -4.10
CA ALA A 45 -3.71 12.25 -2.82
C ALA A 45 -4.55 12.84 -1.68
N ASP A 46 -5.26 13.93 -1.95
CA ASP A 46 -6.11 14.56 -0.94
C ASP A 46 -7.24 13.66 -0.48
N SER A 47 -7.77 12.83 -1.37
CA SER A 47 -8.88 11.95 -1.04
C SER A 47 -8.47 10.80 -0.10
N TYR A 48 -7.18 10.56 0.03
CA TYR A 48 -6.67 9.53 0.95
C TYR A 48 -6.39 10.07 2.35
N ASN A 49 -6.60 11.35 2.56
CA ASN A 49 -6.43 11.99 3.88
C ASN A 49 -5.03 11.77 4.47
N VAL A 50 -4.01 12.06 3.66
CA VAL A 50 -2.61 11.86 4.03
C VAL A 50 -2.05 13.09 4.71
N LYS A 51 -1.37 12.89 5.85
CA LYS A 51 -0.75 13.97 6.63
C LYS A 51 0.77 13.89 6.66
N VAL A 52 1.31 12.72 6.38
CA VAL A 52 2.75 12.45 6.46
C VAL A 52 3.18 11.76 5.18
N TYR A 53 4.43 11.97 4.77
CA TYR A 53 4.99 11.29 3.58
C TYR A 53 6.24 10.53 3.96
N PRO A 54 6.42 9.29 3.49
CA PRO A 54 5.46 8.54 2.71
C PRO A 54 4.33 7.97 3.57
N THR A 55 3.17 7.69 2.96
CA THR A 55 2.10 6.94 3.61
C THR A 55 1.78 5.73 2.75
N THR A 56 1.75 4.57 3.37
CA THR A 56 1.45 3.31 2.69
C THR A 56 0.12 2.79 3.20
N ILE A 57 -0.84 2.60 2.31
CA ILE A 57 -2.18 2.17 2.67
C ILE A 57 -2.44 0.80 2.08
N PHE A 58 -2.94 -0.10 2.91
CA PHE A 58 -3.23 -1.48 2.52
C PHE A 58 -4.73 -1.68 2.39
N TYR A 59 -5.13 -2.21 1.25
CA TYR A 59 -6.53 -2.49 0.97
C TYR A 59 -6.73 -3.96 0.69
N LYS A 60 -7.88 -4.48 1.07
CA LYS A 60 -8.29 -5.84 0.82
C LYS A 60 -9.60 -5.82 0.05
N ALA A 61 -9.78 -6.74 -0.89
CA ALA A 61 -11.03 -6.85 -1.63
C ALA A 61 -12.15 -7.25 -0.69
N LYS A 62 -13.27 -6.53 -0.74
CA LYS A 62 -14.42 -6.79 0.12
C LYS A 62 -15.20 -8.03 -0.27
N SER A 63 -15.20 -8.35 -1.55
CA SER A 63 -16.02 -9.44 -2.07
C SER A 63 -15.19 -10.44 -2.83
N ALA A 64 -15.44 -11.72 -2.59
CA ALA A 64 -14.83 -12.80 -3.34
C ALA A 64 -15.57 -13.07 -4.65
N LYS A 65 -16.74 -12.47 -4.83
CA LYS A 65 -17.57 -12.70 -6.00
C LYS A 65 -17.47 -11.59 -7.02
N GLY A 66 -17.26 -11.94 -8.27
CA GLY A 66 -17.42 -11.06 -9.39
C GLY A 66 -16.29 -10.09 -9.62
N THR A 67 -16.62 -8.97 -10.22
CA THR A 67 -15.70 -7.95 -10.65
C THR A 67 -15.11 -7.16 -9.50
N ILE A 68 -13.80 -6.90 -9.57
CA ILE A 68 -13.12 -6.10 -8.58
C ILE A 68 -13.09 -4.66 -9.10
N PHE A 69 -13.98 -3.83 -8.57
CA PHE A 69 -13.96 -2.40 -8.82
C PHE A 69 -13.25 -1.69 -7.68
N GLU A 70 -12.81 -0.46 -7.91
CA GLU A 70 -12.15 0.32 -6.86
C GLU A 70 -13.00 0.44 -5.60
N GLY A 71 -14.31 0.54 -5.75
CA GLY A 71 -15.22 0.65 -4.62
C GLY A 71 -15.33 -0.61 -3.78
N ASN A 72 -14.79 -1.73 -4.27
CA ASN A 72 -14.85 -3.00 -3.57
C ASN A 72 -13.63 -3.28 -2.69
N PHE A 73 -12.79 -2.29 -2.48
CA PHE A 73 -11.63 -2.42 -1.60
C PHE A 73 -11.88 -1.72 -0.28
N GLU A 74 -11.39 -2.31 0.78
CA GLU A 74 -11.51 -1.78 2.13
C GLU A 74 -10.13 -1.51 2.70
N GLU A 75 -9.94 -0.32 3.25
CA GLU A 75 -8.68 0.01 3.92
C GLU A 75 -8.59 -0.78 5.21
N ILE A 76 -7.50 -1.54 5.37
CA ILE A 76 -7.32 -2.40 6.55
C ILE A 76 -6.10 -2.02 7.38
N ALA A 77 -5.15 -1.30 6.81
CA ALA A 77 -3.97 -0.87 7.53
C ALA A 77 -3.35 0.34 6.84
N ARG A 78 -2.62 1.12 7.61
CA ARG A 78 -1.95 2.31 7.11
C ARG A 78 -0.64 2.48 7.87
N LEU A 79 0.46 2.67 7.14
CA LEU A 79 1.77 2.93 7.73
C LEU A 79 2.22 4.32 7.34
N GLU A 80 2.48 5.15 8.33
CA GLU A 80 2.95 6.51 8.12
C GLU A 80 4.46 6.58 8.35
N GLY A 81 5.17 7.17 7.39
CA GLY A 81 6.61 7.27 7.45
C GLY A 81 7.31 6.04 6.93
N SER A 82 8.60 5.91 7.23
CA SER A 82 9.39 4.76 6.79
C SER A 82 9.29 3.61 7.78
N PHE A 83 9.51 2.41 7.27
CA PHE A 83 9.45 1.19 8.07
C PHE A 83 10.41 0.15 7.48
N PRO A 84 10.89 -0.80 8.31
CA PRO A 84 11.75 -1.86 7.82
C PRO A 84 10.95 -2.94 7.09
N ILE A 85 11.65 -3.69 6.24
CA ILE A 85 11.01 -4.75 5.45
C ILE A 85 10.36 -5.81 6.34
N ASP A 86 10.94 -6.09 7.49
CA ASP A 86 10.39 -7.09 8.41
C ASP A 86 8.99 -6.70 8.89
N TYR A 87 8.77 -5.43 9.15
CA TYR A 87 7.47 -4.93 9.56
C TYR A 87 6.45 -5.08 8.42
N LEU A 88 6.87 -4.72 7.21
CA LEU A 88 6.02 -4.87 6.03
C LEU A 88 5.63 -6.33 5.82
N ASN A 89 6.59 -7.25 5.96
CA ASN A 89 6.33 -8.68 5.81
C ASN A 89 5.29 -9.17 6.82
N LYS A 90 5.37 -8.68 8.06
CA LYS A 90 4.38 -9.05 9.08
C LYS A 90 2.98 -8.57 8.73
N VAL A 91 2.87 -7.35 8.21
CA VAL A 91 1.58 -6.81 7.79
C VAL A 91 1.00 -7.63 6.64
N ILE A 92 1.81 -7.94 5.64
CA ILE A 92 1.36 -8.71 4.49
C ILE A 92 0.96 -10.13 4.89
N ASP A 93 1.74 -10.77 5.76
CA ASP A 93 1.40 -12.10 6.24
C ASP A 93 0.06 -12.11 6.96
N LYS A 94 -0.19 -11.10 7.78
CA LYS A 94 -1.47 -10.97 8.46
C LYS A 94 -2.62 -10.79 7.46
N LEU A 95 -2.40 -10.01 6.43
CA LEU A 95 -3.41 -9.79 5.38
C LEU A 95 -3.70 -11.05 4.58
N LYS A 96 -2.68 -11.85 4.34
CA LYS A 96 -2.85 -13.14 3.64
C LYS A 96 -3.72 -14.09 4.44
N LEU A 97 -3.57 -14.10 5.76
CA LEU A 97 -4.36 -14.96 6.62
C LEU A 97 -5.85 -14.56 6.65
N GLU A 98 -6.15 -13.31 6.36
CA GLU A 98 -7.51 -12.79 6.38
C GLU A 98 -8.25 -12.96 5.05
N GLN A 99 -7.57 -13.49 4.06
CA GLN A 99 -8.19 -13.69 2.73
C GLN A 99 -8.93 -15.03 2.64
#